data_37fc81fdd5cae498c7e7b4263067eede
#
_entry.id   37fc81fdd5cae498c7e7b4263067eede
#
_cell.length_a   1.000
_cell.length_b   1.000
_cell.length_c   1.000
_cell.angle_alpha   90.00
_cell.angle_beta   90.00
_cell.angle_gamma   90.00
#
_symmetry.space_group_name_H-M   'P 1'
#
loop_
_entity.id
_entity.type
_entity.pdbx_description
1 polymer ?
#
loop_
_entity_poly.entity_id
_entity_poly.type
_entity_poly.pdbx_seq_one_letter_code
_entity_poly.pdbx_strand_id
1 'polypeptide(L)'
;MNMQSKVMKRLHSLFRINEPQSWSRISAADVLAVPDVGKGTLNKLRFYLAHRGLNLRGDNPPAYWIEALACRDTGEFDQSSGVCPFQIVIDSNESNPFTFDQIYDSEDRLIKVPTVRRPLYLSALADYSIVGHETEIQIERKADDLYSSMSERRDIFESEIERLNDMCDFAAVICEVPRSTVILDNNRHGARAKSIINTVSSWRVRFPGVHFIFCDGRWDAEQECWRLLSGWWWRRQRQRTENVIKEITNDLFAEV
;
A
#
# COMPACT_ATOMS: atom_id res chain seq x y z
N MET A 1 -11.32 -12.50 19.12
CA MET A 1 -12.27 -11.35 19.12
C MET A 1 -13.60 -11.82 19.70
N ASN A 2 -13.89 -11.42 20.95
CA ASN A 2 -15.05 -11.92 21.68
C ASN A 2 -16.24 -10.98 21.39
N MET A 3 -17.07 -11.33 20.40
CA MET A 3 -18.23 -10.53 20.00
C MET A 3 -19.41 -10.81 20.93
N GLN A 4 -19.37 -10.16 22.10
CA GLN A 4 -20.46 -10.23 23.09
C GLN A 4 -21.28 -8.94 23.13
N SER A 5 -21.70 -8.40 21.99
CA SER A 5 -22.65 -7.28 22.04
C SER A 5 -24.07 -7.79 22.28
N LYS A 6 -24.87 -7.01 23.00
CA LYS A 6 -26.30 -7.30 23.22
C LYS A 6 -27.04 -7.54 21.88
N VAL A 7 -26.69 -6.77 20.84
CA VAL A 7 -27.27 -6.87 19.50
C VAL A 7 -26.96 -8.20 18.85
N MET A 8 -25.71 -8.66 18.89
CA MET A 8 -25.34 -9.94 18.31
C MET A 8 -25.94 -11.13 19.05
N LYS A 9 -25.97 -11.08 20.39
CA LYS A 9 -26.68 -12.08 21.19
C LYS A 9 -28.15 -12.12 20.83
N ARG A 10 -28.78 -10.95 20.64
CA ARG A 10 -30.18 -10.84 20.22
C ARG A 10 -30.39 -11.41 18.83
N LEU A 11 -29.56 -11.07 17.84
CA LEU A 11 -29.64 -11.63 16.49
C LEU A 11 -29.44 -13.16 16.48
N HIS A 12 -28.44 -13.66 17.22
CA HIS A 12 -28.22 -15.10 17.40
C HIS A 12 -29.46 -15.81 17.97
N SER A 13 -30.07 -15.21 18.99
CA SER A 13 -31.28 -15.77 19.62
C SER A 13 -32.48 -15.74 18.68
N LEU A 14 -32.73 -14.58 18.04
CA LEU A 14 -33.91 -14.40 17.15
C LEU A 14 -33.84 -15.32 15.92
N PHE A 15 -32.66 -15.42 15.31
CA PHE A 15 -32.49 -16.26 14.11
C PHE A 15 -32.06 -17.69 14.42
N ARG A 16 -31.98 -18.07 15.69
CA ARG A 16 -31.56 -19.40 16.16
C ARG A 16 -30.23 -19.84 15.52
N ILE A 17 -29.26 -18.95 15.55
CA ILE A 17 -27.93 -19.19 14.99
C ILE A 17 -27.16 -20.11 15.95
N ASN A 18 -27.17 -21.40 15.68
CA ASN A 18 -26.43 -22.39 16.45
C ASN A 18 -25.04 -22.67 15.87
N GLU A 19 -24.90 -22.45 14.57
CA GLU A 19 -23.65 -22.63 13.82
C GLU A 19 -23.36 -21.41 12.93
N PRO A 20 -22.10 -21.05 12.71
CA PRO A 20 -21.74 -19.89 11.89
C PRO A 20 -22.36 -19.91 10.48
N GLN A 21 -22.45 -21.07 9.85
CA GLN A 21 -23.03 -21.25 8.51
C GLN A 21 -24.53 -20.93 8.44
N SER A 22 -25.23 -20.91 9.57
CA SER A 22 -26.67 -20.59 9.63
C SER A 22 -26.95 -19.16 9.13
N TRP A 23 -25.97 -18.25 9.16
CA TRP A 23 -26.11 -16.90 8.63
C TRP A 23 -26.41 -16.87 7.12
N SER A 24 -25.96 -17.85 6.35
CA SER A 24 -26.24 -17.94 4.91
C SER A 24 -27.72 -18.15 4.56
N ARG A 25 -28.55 -18.44 5.55
CA ARG A 25 -30.02 -18.59 5.39
C ARG A 25 -30.78 -17.29 5.59
N ILE A 26 -30.15 -16.27 6.16
CA ILE A 26 -30.73 -15.00 6.59
C ILE A 26 -30.35 -13.91 5.59
N SER A 27 -31.31 -13.14 5.11
CA SER A 27 -31.06 -12.03 4.20
C SER A 27 -30.81 -10.72 4.96
N ALA A 28 -30.24 -9.73 4.26
CA ALA A 28 -30.10 -8.37 4.79
C ALA A 28 -31.45 -7.74 5.18
N ALA A 29 -32.53 -8.08 4.44
CA ALA A 29 -33.89 -7.62 4.76
C ALA A 29 -34.39 -8.21 6.08
N ASP A 30 -34.12 -9.49 6.33
CA ASP A 30 -34.49 -10.14 7.60
C ASP A 30 -33.79 -9.45 8.80
N VAL A 31 -32.52 -9.09 8.64
CA VAL A 31 -31.76 -8.40 9.69
C VAL A 31 -32.31 -6.99 9.94
N LEU A 32 -32.64 -6.24 8.88
CA LEU A 32 -33.21 -4.89 9.00
C LEU A 32 -34.65 -4.88 9.53
N ALA A 33 -35.35 -5.99 9.46
CA ALA A 33 -36.69 -6.12 10.05
C ALA A 33 -36.66 -6.25 11.59
N VAL A 34 -35.50 -6.47 12.19
CA VAL A 34 -35.36 -6.54 13.65
C VAL A 34 -35.41 -5.14 14.24
N PRO A 35 -36.28 -4.85 15.23
CA PRO A 35 -36.30 -3.55 15.89
C PRO A 35 -34.94 -3.12 16.41
N ASP A 36 -34.63 -1.84 16.28
CA ASP A 36 -33.36 -1.19 16.67
C ASP A 36 -32.12 -1.64 15.85
N VAL A 37 -32.31 -2.38 14.76
CA VAL A 37 -31.26 -2.76 13.83
C VAL A 37 -31.32 -1.89 12.58
N GLY A 38 -30.40 -0.94 12.46
CA GLY A 38 -30.28 -0.06 11.30
C GLY A 38 -29.22 -0.53 10.31
N LYS A 39 -29.06 0.25 9.21
CA LYS A 39 -28.04 -0.02 8.17
C LYS A 39 -26.62 -0.12 8.73
N GLY A 40 -26.29 0.69 9.74
CA GLY A 40 -24.98 0.63 10.41
C GLY A 40 -24.71 -0.73 11.05
N THR A 41 -25.69 -1.25 11.80
CA THR A 41 -25.60 -2.59 12.42
C THR A 41 -25.52 -3.70 11.37
N LEU A 42 -26.29 -3.59 10.29
CA LEU A 42 -26.22 -4.54 9.18
C LEU A 42 -24.82 -4.56 8.54
N ASN A 43 -24.23 -3.40 8.27
CA ASN A 43 -22.88 -3.32 7.71
C ASN A 43 -21.82 -3.91 8.65
N LYS A 44 -21.97 -3.69 9.95
CA LYS A 44 -21.12 -4.32 10.98
C LYS A 44 -21.23 -5.84 10.95
N LEU A 45 -22.47 -6.36 10.86
CA LEU A 45 -22.71 -7.79 10.75
C LEU A 45 -22.10 -8.38 9.46
N ARG A 46 -22.33 -7.73 8.33
CA ARG A 46 -21.74 -8.13 7.04
C ARG A 46 -20.23 -8.25 7.10
N PHE A 47 -19.58 -7.21 7.66
CA PHE A 47 -18.15 -7.20 7.86
C PHE A 47 -17.68 -8.35 8.76
N TYR A 48 -18.37 -8.56 9.88
CA TYR A 48 -18.08 -9.67 10.79
C TYR A 48 -18.19 -11.04 10.12
N LEU A 49 -19.20 -11.23 9.28
CA LEU A 49 -19.42 -12.48 8.55
C LEU A 49 -18.35 -12.67 7.47
N ALA A 50 -18.06 -11.63 6.69
CA ALA A 50 -17.00 -11.66 5.67
C ALA A 50 -15.65 -12.04 6.27
N HIS A 51 -15.34 -11.52 7.47
CA HIS A 51 -14.13 -11.88 8.23
C HIS A 51 -14.03 -13.37 8.60
N ARG A 52 -15.11 -14.12 8.47
CA ARG A 52 -15.18 -15.57 8.73
C ARG A 52 -15.45 -16.38 7.47
N GLY A 53 -15.34 -15.76 6.31
CA GLY A 53 -15.68 -16.40 5.04
C GLY A 53 -17.18 -16.70 4.90
N LEU A 54 -18.03 -15.96 5.63
CA LEU A 54 -19.48 -16.16 5.65
C LEU A 54 -20.19 -14.94 5.07
N ASN A 55 -21.37 -15.15 4.50
CA ASN A 55 -22.22 -14.09 3.94
C ASN A 55 -23.66 -14.28 4.37
N LEU A 56 -24.43 -13.19 4.41
CA LEU A 56 -25.88 -13.28 4.43
C LEU A 56 -26.39 -13.79 3.07
N ARG A 57 -27.59 -14.38 3.06
CA ARG A 57 -28.25 -14.87 1.84
C ARG A 57 -28.40 -13.73 0.83
N GLY A 58 -27.84 -13.91 -0.36
CA GLY A 58 -27.91 -12.95 -1.45
C GLY A 58 -27.00 -11.72 -1.29
N ASP A 59 -26.22 -11.66 -0.21
CA ASP A 59 -25.19 -10.61 -0.06
C ASP A 59 -23.92 -10.99 -0.81
N ASN A 60 -23.35 -9.99 -1.46
CA ASN A 60 -22.03 -10.06 -2.03
C ASN A 60 -21.18 -8.97 -1.35
N PRO A 61 -20.35 -9.29 -0.34
CA PRO A 61 -19.54 -8.29 0.32
C PRO A 61 -18.61 -7.65 -0.69
N PRO A 62 -18.28 -6.36 -0.54
CA PRO A 62 -17.32 -5.70 -1.42
C PRO A 62 -16.02 -6.50 -1.51
N ALA A 63 -15.51 -6.70 -2.71
CA ALA A 63 -14.29 -7.50 -2.95
C ALA A 63 -13.12 -7.04 -2.08
N TYR A 64 -12.96 -5.71 -1.89
CA TYR A 64 -11.91 -5.14 -1.05
C TYR A 64 -11.99 -5.55 0.44
N TRP A 65 -13.17 -5.96 0.95
CA TRP A 65 -13.27 -6.51 2.30
C TRP A 65 -12.66 -7.90 2.39
N ILE A 66 -12.89 -8.72 1.37
CA ILE A 66 -12.35 -10.08 1.30
C ILE A 66 -10.84 -10.03 1.14
N GLU A 67 -10.34 -9.17 0.25
CA GLU A 67 -8.92 -8.96 0.00
C GLU A 67 -8.18 -8.44 1.24
N ALA A 68 -8.71 -7.40 1.90
CA ALA A 68 -8.14 -6.86 3.12
C ALA A 68 -8.07 -7.88 4.26
N LEU A 69 -8.98 -8.85 4.29
CA LEU A 69 -9.03 -9.90 5.31
C LEU A 69 -8.08 -11.06 4.99
N ALA A 70 -7.98 -11.46 3.73
CA ALA A 70 -7.03 -12.47 3.28
C ALA A 70 -5.59 -12.03 3.59
N CYS A 71 -5.24 -10.76 3.33
CA CYS A 71 -3.93 -10.22 3.63
C CYS A 71 -3.57 -10.13 5.10
N ARG A 72 -4.56 -10.10 6.00
CA ARG A 72 -4.34 -10.07 7.44
C ARG A 72 -3.80 -11.40 7.97
N ASP A 73 -4.28 -12.51 7.44
CA ASP A 73 -3.96 -13.84 7.96
C ASP A 73 -2.61 -14.37 7.43
N THR A 74 -2.23 -13.98 6.21
CA THR A 74 -0.99 -14.47 5.57
C THR A 74 0.12 -13.42 5.52
N GLY A 75 -0.22 -12.13 5.58
CA GLY A 75 0.74 -11.04 5.32
C GLY A 75 1.22 -11.00 3.86
N GLU A 76 0.70 -11.89 3.02
CA GLU A 76 1.05 -12.09 1.63
C GLU A 76 -0.10 -11.66 0.71
N PHE A 77 0.26 -11.36 -0.51
CA PHE A 77 -0.64 -11.08 -1.61
C PHE A 77 -1.52 -12.29 -1.92
N ASP A 78 -2.86 -12.15 -2.00
CA ASP A 78 -3.68 -13.22 -2.59
C ASP A 78 -3.41 -13.27 -4.10
N GLN A 79 -2.48 -14.11 -4.44
CA GLN A 79 -1.90 -14.27 -5.76
C GLN A 79 -2.74 -15.17 -6.67
N SER A 80 -3.87 -15.67 -6.18
CA SER A 80 -4.74 -16.57 -6.95
C SER A 80 -5.27 -15.92 -8.23
N SER A 81 -5.33 -14.58 -8.30
CA SER A 81 -5.76 -13.84 -9.48
C SER A 81 -4.64 -13.56 -10.49
N GLY A 82 -3.35 -13.63 -10.10
CA GLY A 82 -2.22 -13.26 -10.94
C GLY A 82 -2.21 -11.78 -11.39
N VAL A 83 -3.05 -10.94 -10.79
CA VAL A 83 -3.20 -9.52 -11.13
C VAL A 83 -2.98 -8.64 -9.91
N CYS A 84 -2.13 -7.64 -10.04
CA CYS A 84 -1.92 -6.62 -9.01
C CYS A 84 -3.24 -5.85 -8.73
N PRO A 85 -3.66 -5.69 -7.46
CA PRO A 85 -4.93 -5.06 -7.10
C PRO A 85 -4.91 -3.53 -7.20
N PHE A 86 -3.78 -2.93 -7.51
CA PHE A 86 -3.63 -1.50 -7.71
C PHE A 86 -2.95 -1.20 -9.04
N GLN A 87 -3.05 0.03 -9.51
CA GLN A 87 -2.40 0.49 -10.73
C GLN A 87 -1.27 1.44 -10.39
N ILE A 88 -0.08 1.23 -10.98
CA ILE A 88 1.08 2.10 -10.81
C ILE A 88 0.94 3.30 -11.75
N VAL A 89 1.12 4.50 -11.21
CA VAL A 89 1.31 5.72 -11.99
C VAL A 89 2.79 5.85 -12.31
N ILE A 90 3.09 6.09 -13.58
CA ILE A 90 4.42 6.43 -14.08
C ILE A 90 4.37 7.88 -14.55
N ASP A 91 5.29 8.74 -14.09
CA ASP A 91 5.32 10.12 -14.56
C ASP A 91 5.52 10.18 -16.09
N SER A 92 4.81 11.09 -16.73
CA SER A 92 4.87 11.25 -18.18
C SER A 92 6.24 11.74 -18.68
N ASN A 93 7.02 12.40 -17.81
CA ASN A 93 8.37 12.88 -18.13
C ASN A 93 9.46 11.81 -17.95
N GLU A 94 9.16 10.68 -17.28
CA GLU A 94 10.12 9.58 -17.16
C GLU A 94 10.38 8.97 -18.55
N SER A 95 11.59 9.15 -19.06
CA SER A 95 11.97 8.78 -20.43
C SER A 95 12.25 7.28 -20.60
N ASN A 96 12.68 6.62 -19.53
CA ASN A 96 13.04 5.21 -19.53
C ASN A 96 12.42 4.48 -18.33
N PRO A 97 11.07 4.39 -18.26
CA PRO A 97 10.38 3.87 -17.09
C PRO A 97 10.61 2.37 -16.89
N PHE A 98 10.42 1.91 -15.65
CA PHE A 98 10.22 0.49 -15.36
C PHE A 98 8.96 -0.01 -16.04
N THR A 99 9.01 -1.26 -16.52
CA THR A 99 7.89 -1.89 -17.23
C THR A 99 6.99 -2.72 -16.32
N PHE A 100 7.57 -3.21 -15.22
CA PHE A 100 6.93 -4.15 -14.29
C PHE A 100 6.44 -5.44 -14.95
N ASP A 101 7.08 -5.83 -16.06
CA ASP A 101 6.70 -7.03 -16.82
C ASP A 101 7.27 -8.33 -16.23
N GLN A 102 8.27 -8.23 -15.35
CA GLN A 102 8.96 -9.36 -14.73
C GLN A 102 8.81 -9.34 -13.21
N ILE A 103 7.59 -9.15 -12.75
CA ILE A 103 7.25 -9.22 -11.34
C ILE A 103 6.69 -10.61 -11.04
N TYR A 104 7.27 -11.27 -10.04
CA TYR A 104 6.88 -12.62 -9.64
C TYR A 104 6.46 -12.65 -8.18
N ASP A 105 5.56 -13.58 -7.88
CA ASP A 105 5.13 -13.86 -6.52
C ASP A 105 6.10 -14.82 -5.79
N SER A 106 5.78 -15.20 -4.55
CA SER A 106 6.57 -16.14 -3.75
C SER A 106 6.58 -17.57 -4.30
N GLU A 107 5.71 -17.89 -5.27
CA GLU A 107 5.62 -19.18 -5.96
C GLU A 107 6.16 -19.10 -7.40
N ASP A 108 6.95 -18.07 -7.72
CA ASP A 108 7.52 -17.80 -9.04
C ASP A 108 6.48 -17.63 -10.16
N ARG A 109 5.25 -17.24 -9.84
CA ARG A 109 4.22 -16.96 -10.83
C ARG A 109 4.26 -15.50 -11.24
N LEU A 110 4.15 -15.23 -12.53
CA LEU A 110 4.15 -13.88 -13.08
C LEU A 110 2.90 -13.10 -12.63
N ILE A 111 3.12 -11.92 -12.06
CA ILE A 111 2.06 -10.99 -11.68
C ILE A 111 1.87 -9.96 -12.79
N LYS A 112 0.64 -9.79 -13.27
CA LYS A 112 0.29 -8.71 -14.17
C LYS A 112 0.12 -7.41 -13.39
N VAL A 113 1.03 -6.44 -13.59
CA VAL A 113 1.01 -5.14 -12.94
C VAL A 113 0.42 -4.09 -13.89
N PRO A 114 -0.77 -3.55 -13.64
CA PRO A 114 -1.33 -2.49 -14.47
C PRO A 114 -0.60 -1.17 -14.24
N THR A 115 -0.25 -0.48 -15.32
CA THR A 115 0.42 0.82 -15.28
C THR A 115 -0.38 1.88 -16.03
N VAL A 116 -0.21 3.15 -15.67
CA VAL A 116 -0.73 4.31 -16.40
C VAL A 116 0.31 5.42 -16.43
N ARG A 117 0.49 6.05 -17.59
CA ARG A 117 1.37 7.23 -17.72
C ARG A 117 0.54 8.50 -17.60
N ARG A 118 0.88 9.34 -16.62
CA ARG A 118 0.30 10.66 -16.44
C ARG A 118 1.23 11.57 -15.65
N PRO A 119 1.07 12.91 -15.76
CA PRO A 119 1.91 13.83 -14.99
C PRO A 119 1.74 13.66 -13.48
N LEU A 120 2.84 13.56 -12.74
CA LEU A 120 2.90 13.55 -11.28
C LEU A 120 3.31 14.90 -10.66
N TYR A 121 3.61 15.91 -11.49
CA TYR A 121 4.10 17.23 -11.06
C TYR A 121 3.19 18.01 -10.10
N LEU A 122 1.90 17.69 -10.08
CA LEU A 122 0.94 18.33 -9.16
C LEU A 122 1.01 17.74 -7.74
N SER A 123 1.55 16.56 -7.60
CA SER A 123 1.58 15.85 -6.32
C SER A 123 2.93 15.86 -5.62
N ALA A 124 4.06 15.83 -6.28
CA ALA A 124 5.37 16.11 -5.70
C ALA A 124 6.59 15.90 -6.59
N LEU A 125 6.58 15.37 -7.77
CA LEU A 125 7.74 15.29 -8.67
C LEU A 125 8.56 14.00 -8.62
N ALA A 126 7.98 12.88 -8.25
CA ALA A 126 8.65 11.60 -8.38
C ALA A 126 8.20 10.86 -9.66
N ASP A 127 8.87 9.76 -9.98
CA ASP A 127 8.64 9.01 -11.21
C ASP A 127 7.52 8.00 -11.10
N TYR A 128 7.27 7.46 -9.88
CA TYR A 128 6.29 6.39 -9.65
C TYR A 128 5.43 6.65 -8.43
N SER A 129 4.15 6.24 -8.53
CA SER A 129 3.18 6.27 -7.44
C SER A 129 2.08 5.22 -7.66
N ILE A 130 1.06 5.22 -6.81
CA ILE A 130 -0.15 4.40 -6.94
C ILE A 130 -1.33 5.29 -7.27
N VAL A 131 -2.18 4.86 -8.22
CA VAL A 131 -3.41 5.57 -8.60
C VAL A 131 -4.28 5.84 -7.37
N GLY A 132 -4.61 7.12 -7.16
CA GLY A 132 -5.41 7.58 -6.02
C GLY A 132 -4.62 7.78 -4.72
N HIS A 133 -3.30 7.58 -4.75
CA HIS A 133 -2.39 7.74 -3.61
C HIS A 133 -1.15 8.58 -3.94
N GLU A 134 -1.23 9.43 -4.97
CA GLU A 134 -0.11 10.18 -5.50
C GLU A 134 0.49 11.20 -4.52
N THR A 135 -0.27 11.59 -3.48
CA THR A 135 0.21 12.45 -2.39
C THR A 135 0.64 11.67 -1.15
N GLU A 136 0.45 10.35 -1.13
CA GLU A 136 0.72 9.52 0.04
C GLU A 136 2.00 8.68 -0.13
N ILE A 137 2.26 8.18 -1.36
CA ILE A 137 3.47 7.42 -1.69
C ILE A 137 4.07 7.89 -3.01
N GLN A 138 5.36 8.16 -3.01
CA GLN A 138 6.11 8.50 -4.23
C GLN A 138 7.50 7.88 -4.23
N ILE A 139 7.94 7.44 -5.40
CA ILE A 139 9.26 6.85 -5.61
C ILE A 139 9.96 7.58 -6.74
N GLU A 140 11.07 8.18 -6.43
CA GLU A 140 12.00 8.82 -7.36
C GLU A 140 13.05 7.82 -7.80
N ARG A 141 13.35 7.76 -9.10
CA ARG A 141 14.37 6.91 -9.69
C ARG A 141 15.59 7.74 -10.09
N LYS A 142 16.77 7.27 -9.73
CA LYS A 142 18.04 7.84 -10.16
C LYS A 142 18.91 6.74 -10.77
N ALA A 143 19.24 6.92 -12.03
CA ALA A 143 20.19 6.08 -12.76
C ALA A 143 21.53 6.80 -12.88
N ASP A 144 22.02 7.02 -14.11
CA ASP A 144 23.27 7.75 -14.38
C ASP A 144 23.22 9.21 -13.92
N ASP A 145 22.04 9.79 -13.83
CA ASP A 145 21.80 11.16 -13.36
C ASP A 145 21.98 11.36 -11.84
N LEU A 146 22.15 10.29 -11.07
CA LEU A 146 22.46 10.37 -9.63
C LEU A 146 23.65 11.30 -9.37
N TYR A 147 24.71 11.16 -10.15
CA TYR A 147 25.95 11.92 -9.95
C TYR A 147 25.73 13.42 -10.21
N SER A 148 25.06 13.80 -11.28
CA SER A 148 24.73 15.20 -11.58
C SER A 148 23.75 15.78 -10.59
N SER A 149 22.74 14.99 -10.17
CA SER A 149 21.77 15.38 -9.15
C SER A 149 22.42 15.64 -7.78
N MET A 150 23.48 14.92 -7.45
CA MET A 150 24.24 15.08 -6.19
C MET A 150 25.39 16.09 -6.28
N SER A 151 25.65 16.68 -7.45
CA SER A 151 26.71 17.65 -7.67
C SER A 151 26.20 18.98 -8.23
N GLU A 152 26.11 19.10 -9.54
CA GLU A 152 25.74 20.33 -10.24
C GLU A 152 24.28 20.77 -9.98
N ARG A 153 23.37 19.81 -9.82
CA ARG A 153 21.95 20.04 -9.59
C ARG A 153 21.53 19.79 -8.14
N ARG A 154 22.49 19.80 -7.23
CA ARG A 154 22.26 19.42 -5.83
C ARG A 154 21.16 20.23 -5.15
N ASP A 155 21.14 21.55 -5.33
CA ASP A 155 20.15 22.41 -4.66
C ASP A 155 18.73 22.15 -5.19
N ILE A 156 18.61 21.83 -6.49
CA ILE A 156 17.35 21.47 -7.11
C ILE A 156 16.86 20.14 -6.52
N PHE A 157 17.74 19.14 -6.51
CA PHE A 157 17.39 17.81 -6.01
C PHE A 157 17.12 17.83 -4.49
N GLU A 158 17.85 18.63 -3.70
CA GLU A 158 17.55 18.82 -2.28
C GLU A 158 16.13 19.39 -2.08
N SER A 159 15.71 20.35 -2.90
CA SER A 159 14.35 20.89 -2.85
C SER A 159 13.28 19.89 -3.27
N GLU A 160 13.60 18.94 -4.17
CA GLU A 160 12.72 17.82 -4.53
C GLU A 160 12.56 16.85 -3.35
N ILE A 161 13.66 16.49 -2.69
CA ILE A 161 13.67 15.63 -1.51
C ILE A 161 12.89 16.27 -0.34
N GLU A 162 13.08 17.57 -0.10
CA GLU A 162 12.33 18.31 0.92
C GLU A 162 10.81 18.24 0.66
N ARG A 163 10.37 18.46 -0.57
CA ARG A 163 8.96 18.34 -0.94
C ARG A 163 8.42 16.93 -0.77
N LEU A 164 9.17 15.92 -1.16
CA LEU A 164 8.79 14.51 -0.94
C LEU A 164 8.62 14.22 0.55
N ASN A 165 9.54 14.70 1.38
CA ASN A 165 9.47 14.54 2.84
C ASN A 165 8.23 15.21 3.45
N ASP A 166 7.85 16.39 2.94
CA ASP A 166 6.78 17.20 3.53
C ASP A 166 5.38 16.78 3.03
N MET A 167 5.30 16.18 1.84
CA MET A 167 4.03 15.90 1.19
C MET A 167 3.59 14.44 1.28
N CYS A 168 4.54 13.50 1.41
CA CYS A 168 4.23 12.08 1.32
C CYS A 168 4.28 11.39 2.69
N ASP A 169 3.37 10.44 2.91
CA ASP A 169 3.45 9.54 4.07
C ASP A 169 4.66 8.58 3.95
N PHE A 170 5.06 8.30 2.71
CA PHE A 170 6.23 7.50 2.38
C PHE A 170 6.84 7.97 1.06
N ALA A 171 8.14 8.22 1.04
CA ALA A 171 8.88 8.49 -0.17
C ALA A 171 10.19 7.70 -0.21
N ALA A 172 10.63 7.33 -1.42
CA ALA A 172 11.93 6.70 -1.61
C ALA A 172 12.65 7.25 -2.85
N VAL A 173 13.97 7.27 -2.78
CA VAL A 173 14.86 7.47 -3.92
C VAL A 173 15.55 6.15 -4.20
N ILE A 174 15.25 5.55 -5.34
CA ILE A 174 15.88 4.30 -5.81
C ILE A 174 17.03 4.66 -6.76
N CYS A 175 18.23 4.26 -6.37
CA CYS A 175 19.44 4.47 -7.18
C CYS A 175 19.78 3.17 -7.89
N GLU A 176 19.81 3.18 -9.23
CA GLU A 176 20.17 2.02 -10.07
C GLU A 176 21.68 1.71 -10.05
N VAL A 177 22.36 1.99 -8.97
CA VAL A 177 23.79 1.78 -8.81
C VAL A 177 24.10 1.27 -7.41
N PRO A 178 24.93 0.21 -7.27
CA PRO A 178 25.35 -0.27 -5.98
C PRO A 178 26.09 0.81 -5.18
N ARG A 179 25.80 0.88 -3.88
CA ARG A 179 26.51 1.82 -2.99
C ARG A 179 28.02 1.62 -3.02
N SER A 180 28.48 0.37 -3.17
CA SER A 180 29.91 0.02 -3.33
C SER A 180 30.51 0.67 -4.59
N THR A 181 29.79 0.66 -5.70
CA THR A 181 30.22 1.29 -6.94
C THR A 181 30.36 2.81 -6.75
N VAL A 182 29.40 3.47 -6.11
CA VAL A 182 29.48 4.90 -5.79
C VAL A 182 30.71 5.21 -4.94
N ILE A 183 31.05 4.35 -3.97
CA ILE A 183 32.21 4.53 -3.10
C ILE A 183 33.55 4.37 -3.86
N LEU A 184 33.59 3.40 -4.79
CA LEU A 184 34.82 3.07 -5.53
C LEU A 184 35.04 4.00 -6.72
N ASP A 185 34.00 4.61 -7.26
CA ASP A 185 34.07 5.48 -8.44
C ASP A 185 34.42 6.93 -8.06
N ASN A 186 35.70 7.15 -7.86
CA ASN A 186 36.22 8.39 -7.26
C ASN A 186 36.01 9.65 -8.09
N ASN A 187 35.62 9.59 -9.37
CA ASN A 187 35.60 10.79 -10.25
C ASN A 187 34.53 10.75 -11.37
N ARG A 188 33.51 9.94 -11.30
CA ARG A 188 32.48 9.98 -12.32
C ARG A 188 31.70 11.29 -12.25
N HIS A 189 31.62 12.00 -13.37
CA HIS A 189 30.90 13.28 -13.50
C HIS A 189 31.31 14.39 -12.51
N GLY A 190 32.59 14.46 -12.08
CA GLY A 190 33.07 15.51 -11.22
C GLY A 190 32.63 15.46 -9.76
N ALA A 191 31.76 14.54 -9.40
CA ALA A 191 31.32 14.33 -8.02
C ALA A 191 32.27 13.36 -7.30
N ARG A 192 32.77 13.76 -6.14
CA ARG A 192 33.56 12.86 -5.29
C ARG A 192 32.61 11.87 -4.62
N ALA A 193 32.86 10.58 -4.76
CA ALA A 193 32.06 9.50 -4.15
C ALA A 193 31.77 9.75 -2.65
N LYS A 194 32.77 10.20 -1.91
CA LYS A 194 32.65 10.58 -0.49
C LYS A 194 31.60 11.69 -0.28
N SER A 195 31.52 12.66 -1.19
CA SER A 195 30.55 13.76 -1.11
C SER A 195 29.12 13.23 -1.27
N ILE A 196 28.88 12.34 -2.24
CA ILE A 196 27.56 11.73 -2.48
C ILE A 196 27.10 10.95 -1.26
N ILE A 197 27.94 10.06 -0.73
CA ILE A 197 27.60 9.24 0.43
C ILE A 197 27.35 10.10 1.68
N ASN A 198 28.15 11.14 1.90
CA ASN A 198 27.95 12.07 3.01
C ASN A 198 26.67 12.87 2.85
N THR A 199 26.34 13.30 1.63
CA THR A 199 25.07 13.99 1.33
C THR A 199 23.88 13.09 1.63
N VAL A 200 23.86 11.86 1.12
CA VAL A 200 22.80 10.90 1.42
C VAL A 200 22.68 10.66 2.92
N SER A 201 23.81 10.48 3.61
CA SER A 201 23.79 10.27 5.08
C SER A 201 23.24 11.49 5.83
N SER A 202 23.56 12.70 5.40
CA SER A 202 23.02 13.94 5.97
C SER A 202 21.52 14.08 5.69
N TRP A 203 21.08 13.82 4.46
CA TRP A 203 19.69 13.94 4.05
C TRP A 203 18.79 12.91 4.73
N ARG A 204 19.27 11.69 4.96
CA ARG A 204 18.51 10.69 5.75
C ARG A 204 18.19 11.14 7.17
N VAL A 205 19.02 12.01 7.75
CA VAL A 205 18.76 12.61 9.08
C VAL A 205 17.83 13.82 8.95
N ARG A 206 18.06 14.65 7.93
CA ARG A 206 17.30 15.89 7.72
C ARG A 206 15.90 15.63 7.16
N PHE A 207 15.74 14.61 6.32
CA PHE A 207 14.50 14.24 5.64
C PHE A 207 14.13 12.78 5.97
N PRO A 208 13.68 12.50 7.20
CA PRO A 208 13.48 11.13 7.68
C PRO A 208 12.34 10.38 6.96
N GLY A 209 11.41 11.10 6.30
CA GLY A 209 10.34 10.52 5.48
C GLY A 209 10.81 10.01 4.11
N VAL A 210 12.07 10.29 3.71
CA VAL A 210 12.61 9.87 2.40
C VAL A 210 13.70 8.81 2.56
N HIS A 211 13.47 7.66 1.94
CA HIS A 211 14.36 6.50 2.01
C HIS A 211 15.27 6.43 0.79
N PHE A 212 16.61 6.40 0.99
CA PHE A 212 17.60 6.22 -0.07
C PHE A 212 17.99 4.75 -0.17
N ILE A 213 17.75 4.13 -1.34
CA ILE A 213 17.96 2.71 -1.61
C ILE A 213 18.90 2.57 -2.80
N PHE A 214 20.00 1.85 -2.63
CA PHE A 214 20.95 1.57 -3.68
C PHE A 214 20.75 0.13 -4.16
N CYS A 215 20.55 -0.06 -5.44
CA CYS A 215 20.24 -1.33 -6.08
C CYS A 215 21.36 -1.80 -6.99
N ASP A 216 21.44 -3.11 -7.23
CA ASP A 216 22.46 -3.72 -8.08
C ASP A 216 22.11 -3.63 -9.58
N GLY A 217 21.58 -2.47 -10.00
CA GLY A 217 21.21 -2.16 -11.37
C GLY A 217 19.69 -2.09 -11.57
N ARG A 218 19.30 -1.94 -12.85
CA ARG A 218 17.93 -1.63 -13.24
C ARG A 218 16.90 -2.68 -12.80
N TRP A 219 17.21 -3.97 -13.02
CA TRP A 219 16.27 -5.03 -12.67
C TRP A 219 15.99 -5.06 -11.16
N ASP A 220 17.03 -4.98 -10.33
CA ASP A 220 16.88 -4.94 -8.88
C ASP A 220 16.13 -3.68 -8.41
N ALA A 221 16.39 -2.53 -9.05
CA ALA A 221 15.69 -1.28 -8.79
C ALA A 221 14.19 -1.37 -9.12
N GLU A 222 13.82 -2.03 -10.22
CA GLU A 222 12.42 -2.27 -10.59
C GLU A 222 11.72 -3.19 -9.58
N GLN A 223 12.39 -4.28 -9.17
CA GLN A 223 11.89 -5.17 -8.13
C GLN A 223 11.69 -4.46 -6.80
N GLU A 224 12.64 -3.58 -6.42
CA GLU A 224 12.55 -2.81 -5.18
C GLU A 224 11.43 -1.77 -5.24
N CYS A 225 11.29 -1.08 -6.38
CA CYS A 225 10.16 -0.17 -6.61
C CYS A 225 8.82 -0.89 -6.43
N TRP A 226 8.66 -2.07 -7.02
CA TRP A 226 7.49 -2.92 -6.83
C TRP A 226 7.28 -3.30 -5.36
N ARG A 227 8.32 -3.78 -4.66
CA ARG A 227 8.23 -4.17 -3.24
C ARG A 227 7.76 -3.03 -2.35
N LEU A 228 8.27 -1.82 -2.60
CA LEU A 228 7.89 -0.62 -1.83
C LEU A 228 6.43 -0.23 -2.09
N LEU A 229 6.02 -0.15 -3.36
CA LEU A 229 4.64 0.19 -3.73
C LEU A 229 3.64 -0.84 -3.20
N SER A 230 3.91 -2.13 -3.42
CA SER A 230 3.05 -3.21 -2.96
C SER A 230 3.02 -3.30 -1.44
N GLY A 231 4.17 -3.23 -0.77
CA GLY A 231 4.26 -3.26 0.69
C GLY A 231 3.50 -2.11 1.35
N TRP A 232 3.62 -0.88 0.79
CA TRP A 232 2.86 0.28 1.25
C TRP A 232 1.36 0.09 1.06
N TRP A 233 0.92 -0.37 -0.14
CA TRP A 233 -0.48 -0.66 -0.44
C TRP A 233 -1.09 -1.62 0.58
N TRP A 234 -0.43 -2.77 0.82
CA TRP A 234 -0.92 -3.78 1.73
C TRP A 234 -0.96 -3.29 3.18
N ARG A 235 0.04 -2.52 3.60
CA ARG A 235 0.03 -1.86 4.92
C ARG A 235 -1.17 -0.93 5.06
N ARG A 236 -1.48 -0.14 4.02
CA ARG A 236 -2.60 0.80 4.02
C ARG A 236 -3.95 0.07 4.08
N GLN A 237 -4.11 -1.02 3.34
CA GLN A 237 -5.33 -1.83 3.41
C GLN A 237 -5.50 -2.45 4.81
N ARG A 238 -4.44 -2.99 5.41
CA ARG A 238 -4.49 -3.48 6.80
C ARG A 238 -4.91 -2.41 7.79
N GLN A 239 -4.32 -1.22 7.73
CA GLN A 239 -4.69 -0.10 8.62
C GLN A 239 -6.16 0.30 8.47
N ARG A 240 -6.67 0.37 7.23
CA ARG A 240 -8.09 0.63 6.98
C ARG A 240 -8.97 -0.41 7.63
N THR A 241 -8.63 -1.68 7.47
CA THR A 241 -9.35 -2.79 8.08
C THR A 241 -9.32 -2.73 9.61
N GLU A 242 -8.16 -2.46 10.20
CA GLU A 242 -8.00 -2.32 11.65
C GLU A 242 -8.79 -1.14 12.21
N ASN A 243 -8.83 -0.01 11.51
CA ASN A 243 -9.61 1.16 11.92
C ASN A 243 -11.12 0.85 11.88
N VAL A 244 -11.61 0.23 10.81
CA VAL A 244 -13.00 -0.22 10.71
C VAL A 244 -13.33 -1.20 11.85
N ILE A 245 -12.43 -2.14 12.16
CA ILE A 245 -12.61 -3.07 13.28
C ILE A 245 -12.67 -2.31 14.61
N LYS A 246 -11.79 -1.31 14.84
CA LYS A 246 -11.78 -0.49 16.05
C LYS A 246 -13.07 0.33 16.20
N GLU A 247 -13.51 0.99 15.13
CA GLU A 247 -14.77 1.74 15.12
C GLU A 247 -15.95 0.84 15.48
N ILE A 248 -16.06 -0.33 14.80
CA ILE A 248 -17.09 -1.31 15.10
C ILE A 248 -17.02 -1.79 16.54
N THR A 249 -15.81 -2.02 17.06
CA THR A 249 -15.62 -2.49 18.43
C THR A 249 -16.01 -1.41 19.44
N ASN A 250 -15.56 -0.17 19.22
CA ASN A 250 -15.89 0.94 20.11
C ASN A 250 -17.40 1.22 20.15
N ASP A 251 -18.06 1.25 18.99
CA ASP A 251 -19.51 1.45 18.93
C ASP A 251 -20.31 0.30 19.60
N LEU A 252 -19.75 -0.93 19.58
CA LEU A 252 -20.36 -2.08 20.21
C LEU A 252 -20.20 -2.07 21.76
N PHE A 253 -19.18 -1.37 22.27
CA PHE A 253 -18.87 -1.30 23.70
C PHE A 253 -19.18 0.06 24.34
N ALA A 254 -19.45 1.10 23.54
CA ALA A 254 -19.83 2.43 24.05
C ALA A 254 -21.27 2.48 24.62
N GLU A 255 -22.08 1.42 24.39
CA GLU A 255 -23.47 1.31 24.88
C GLU A 255 -23.57 0.41 26.13
N VAL A 256 -22.48 0.19 26.85
CA VAL A 256 -22.44 -0.50 28.15
C VAL A 256 -22.04 0.47 29.23
#